data_320b0c98f48223f6bfbd4ee43bc816d7
#
_entry.id   320b0c98f48223f6bfbd4ee43bc816d7
#
_cell.length_a   1.000
_cell.length_b   1.000
_cell.length_c   1.000
_cell.angle_alpha   90.00
_cell.angle_beta   90.00
_cell.angle_gamma   90.00
#
_symmetry.space_group_name_H-M   'P 1'
#
loop_
_entity.id
_entity.type
_entity.pdbx_description
1 polymer ?
#
loop_
_entity_poly.entity_id
_entity_poly.type
_entity_poly.pdbx_seq_one_letter_code
_entity_poly.pdbx_strand_id
1 'polypeptide(L)'
;MNKYEIMYIIRPNIEDEAKKALVERFNTILADNGAEVEEVKEWGKRRLAYEINDLRDGYYMLLQVASKPEAVQEFDRLAKISEDIMRHMVTRKEA
;
A
#
# COMPACT_ATOMS: atom_id res chain seq x y z
N MET A 1 8.56 5.90 -17.85
CA MET A 1 7.82 5.17 -16.80
C MET A 1 6.50 5.86 -16.54
N ASN A 2 5.50 5.08 -16.15
CA ASN A 2 4.22 5.63 -15.76
C ASN A 2 4.23 6.08 -14.31
N LYS A 3 3.37 7.03 -13.98
CA LYS A 3 3.18 7.47 -12.60
C LYS A 3 1.95 6.81 -12.01
N TYR A 4 2.09 6.30 -10.80
CA TYR A 4 0.99 5.65 -10.10
C TYR A 4 0.86 6.19 -8.69
N GLU A 5 -0.37 6.18 -8.21
CA GLU A 5 -0.67 6.41 -6.81
C GLU A 5 -1.19 5.11 -6.23
N ILE A 6 -0.54 4.63 -5.19
CA ILE A 6 -0.90 3.39 -4.52
C ILE A 6 -1.39 3.74 -3.12
N MET A 7 -2.60 3.31 -2.81
CA MET A 7 -3.15 3.43 -1.47
C MET A 7 -3.41 2.03 -0.93
N TYR A 8 -3.00 1.79 0.31
CA TYR A 8 -3.38 0.56 0.96
C TYR A 8 -3.70 0.81 2.43
N ILE A 9 -4.52 -0.07 2.98
CA ILE A 9 -5.01 0.05 4.35
C ILE A 9 -4.55 -1.17 5.12
N ILE A 10 -3.78 -0.93 6.17
CA ILE A 10 -3.28 -1.97 7.07
C ILE A 10 -4.29 -2.12 8.22
N ARG A 11 -4.55 -3.35 8.64
CA ARG A 11 -5.46 -3.59 9.77
C ARG A 11 -4.96 -2.86 11.02
N PRO A 12 -5.87 -2.32 11.86
CA PRO A 12 -5.47 -1.45 12.98
C PRO A 12 -4.87 -2.18 14.17
N ASN A 13 -5.10 -3.48 14.29
CA ASN A 13 -4.67 -4.28 15.43
C ASN A 13 -3.34 -4.99 15.21
N ILE A 14 -2.47 -4.37 14.44
CA ILE A 14 -1.12 -4.86 14.18
C ILE A 14 -0.12 -4.04 15.04
N GLU A 15 0.92 -4.69 15.53
CA GLU A 15 1.96 -4.01 16.30
C GLU A 15 2.77 -3.06 15.41
N ASP A 16 3.29 -1.99 16.02
CA ASP A 16 4.04 -0.96 15.27
C ASP A 16 5.24 -1.53 14.53
N GLU A 17 5.96 -2.44 15.15
CA GLU A 17 7.13 -3.07 14.51
C GLU A 17 6.73 -3.90 13.28
N ALA A 18 5.64 -4.65 13.41
CA ALA A 18 5.12 -5.45 12.30
C ALA A 18 4.62 -4.55 11.17
N LYS A 19 4.00 -3.42 11.52
CA LYS A 19 3.53 -2.44 10.55
C LYS A 19 4.69 -1.84 9.78
N LYS A 20 5.76 -1.44 10.47
CA LYS A 20 6.96 -0.91 9.80
C LYS A 20 7.59 -1.94 8.88
N ALA A 21 7.69 -3.18 9.33
CA ALA A 21 8.23 -4.26 8.51
C ALA A 21 7.39 -4.48 7.25
N LEU A 22 6.08 -4.40 7.36
CA LEU A 22 5.17 -4.53 6.24
C LEU A 22 5.37 -3.42 5.22
N VAL A 23 5.46 -2.16 5.67
CA VAL A 23 5.69 -1.01 4.80
C VAL A 23 7.03 -1.14 4.09
N GLU A 24 8.08 -1.48 4.81
CA GLU A 24 9.41 -1.68 4.22
C GLU A 24 9.42 -2.80 3.20
N ARG A 25 8.72 -3.89 3.50
CA ARG A 25 8.61 -5.03 2.58
C ARG A 25 7.97 -4.62 1.26
N PHE A 26 6.87 -3.88 1.29
CA PHE A 26 6.22 -3.43 0.06
C PHE A 26 7.06 -2.41 -0.70
N ASN A 27 7.75 -1.52 0.00
CA ASN A 27 8.67 -0.59 -0.65
C ASN A 27 9.81 -1.34 -1.35
N THR A 28 10.35 -2.35 -0.71
CA THR A 28 11.42 -3.20 -1.27
C THR A 28 10.92 -3.97 -2.50
N ILE A 29 9.72 -4.52 -2.45
CA ILE A 29 9.13 -5.24 -3.57
C ILE A 29 9.01 -4.32 -4.79
N LEU A 30 8.53 -3.10 -4.59
CA LEU A 30 8.43 -2.13 -5.67
C LEU A 30 9.80 -1.78 -6.23
N ALA A 31 10.77 -1.49 -5.37
CA ALA A 31 12.13 -1.14 -5.80
C ALA A 31 12.80 -2.29 -6.54
N ASP A 32 12.67 -3.52 -6.06
CA ASP A 32 13.26 -4.71 -6.69
C ASP A 32 12.68 -4.98 -8.07
N ASN A 33 11.46 -4.52 -8.33
CA ASN A 33 10.82 -4.66 -9.63
C ASN A 33 10.98 -3.41 -10.51
N GLY A 34 11.90 -2.53 -10.14
CA GLY A 34 12.26 -1.38 -10.94
C GLY A 34 11.41 -0.14 -10.73
N ALA A 35 10.58 -0.12 -9.71
CA ALA A 35 9.79 1.05 -9.38
C ALA A 35 10.62 2.07 -8.59
N GLU A 36 10.33 3.34 -8.83
CA GLU A 36 10.91 4.43 -8.08
C GLU A 36 9.84 4.98 -7.16
N VAL A 37 10.01 4.77 -5.85
CA VAL A 37 9.06 5.29 -4.86
C VAL A 37 9.43 6.75 -4.60
N GLU A 38 8.64 7.65 -5.14
CA GLU A 38 8.93 9.08 -5.08
C GLU A 38 8.49 9.71 -3.77
N GLU A 39 7.40 9.24 -3.20
CA GLU A 39 6.86 9.78 -1.97
C GLU A 39 6.09 8.71 -1.21
N VAL A 40 6.27 8.70 0.11
CA VAL A 40 5.50 7.84 1.01
C VAL A 40 4.79 8.75 2.00
N LYS A 41 3.48 8.71 2.01
CA LYS A 41 2.66 9.44 2.98
C LYS A 41 1.98 8.47 3.91
N GLU A 42 2.23 8.63 5.19
CA GLU A 42 1.54 7.89 6.22
C GLU A 42 0.39 8.75 6.74
N TRP A 43 -0.83 8.43 6.33
CA TRP A 43 -2.00 9.17 6.79
C TRP A 43 -2.40 8.77 8.20
N GLY A 44 -1.91 7.63 8.68
CA GLY A 44 -2.18 7.15 10.01
C GLY A 44 -3.54 6.46 10.12
N LYS A 45 -3.96 6.26 11.35
CA LYS A 45 -5.20 5.56 11.64
C LYS A 45 -6.40 6.43 11.26
N ARG A 46 -7.27 5.89 10.43
CA ARG A 46 -8.48 6.58 9.96
C ARG A 46 -9.68 5.65 10.11
N ARG A 47 -10.82 6.27 10.36
CA ARG A 47 -12.07 5.53 10.42
C ARG A 47 -12.52 5.17 9.01
N LEU A 48 -12.89 3.90 8.82
CA LEU A 48 -13.38 3.44 7.53
C LEU A 48 -14.80 3.95 7.30
N ALA A 49 -15.14 4.18 6.03
CA ALA A 49 -16.49 4.61 5.65
C ALA A 49 -17.51 3.50 5.95
N TYR A 50 -17.08 2.25 5.94
CA TYR A 50 -17.89 1.07 6.29
C TYR A 50 -16.96 0.02 6.88
N GLU A 51 -17.53 -0.89 7.66
CA GLU A 51 -16.76 -1.96 8.28
C GLU A 51 -16.24 -2.96 7.27
N ILE A 52 -14.99 -3.40 7.47
CA ILE A 52 -14.38 -4.48 6.70
C ILE A 52 -13.96 -5.55 7.71
N ASN A 53 -14.50 -6.75 7.60
CA ASN A 53 -14.21 -7.87 8.51
C ASN A 53 -14.37 -7.47 9.99
N ASP A 54 -15.44 -6.75 10.32
CA ASP A 54 -15.76 -6.24 11.66
C ASP A 54 -14.77 -5.19 12.18
N LEU A 55 -13.89 -4.67 11.33
CA LEU A 55 -12.97 -3.60 11.67
C LEU A 55 -13.49 -2.26 11.18
N ARG A 56 -13.46 -1.25 12.05
CA ARG A 56 -13.98 0.09 11.76
C ARG A 56 -12.90 1.07 11.38
N ASP A 57 -11.65 0.79 11.74
CA ASP A 57 -10.52 1.66 11.50
C ASP A 57 -9.48 0.94 10.66
N GLY A 58 -8.61 1.70 10.05
CA GLY A 58 -7.49 1.16 9.30
C GLY A 58 -6.34 2.15 9.28
N TYR A 59 -5.15 1.66 9.01
CA TYR A 59 -3.95 2.47 8.87
C TYR A 59 -3.71 2.75 7.40
N TYR A 60 -3.86 4.01 7.01
CA TYR A 60 -3.79 4.42 5.60
C TYR A 60 -2.37 4.78 5.20
N MET A 61 -1.91 4.17 4.13
CA MET A 61 -0.63 4.47 3.50
C MET A 61 -0.86 4.89 2.06
N LEU A 62 -0.15 5.92 1.65
CA LEU A 62 -0.23 6.45 0.29
C LEU A 62 1.16 6.56 -0.30
N LEU A 63 1.35 5.99 -1.48
CA LEU A 63 2.62 5.99 -2.18
C LEU A 63 2.49 6.66 -3.54
N GLN A 64 3.48 7.48 -3.88
CA GLN A 64 3.62 8.01 -5.24
C GLN A 64 4.79 7.29 -5.88
N VAL A 65 4.57 6.57 -6.95
CA VAL A 65 5.61 5.77 -7.60
C VAL A 65 5.69 6.03 -9.10
N ALA A 66 6.91 5.94 -9.62
CA ALA A 66 7.15 5.91 -11.05
C ALA A 66 7.62 4.50 -11.40
N SER A 67 6.90 3.81 -12.27
CA SER A 67 7.24 2.43 -12.58
C SER A 67 6.65 1.96 -13.89
N LYS A 68 7.08 0.76 -14.30
CA LYS A 68 6.42 -0.01 -15.33
C LYS A 68 5.24 -0.77 -14.72
N PRO A 69 4.26 -1.17 -15.52
CA PRO A 69 3.09 -1.89 -15.00
C PRO A 69 3.43 -3.15 -14.22
N GLU A 70 4.52 -3.83 -14.58
CA GLU A 70 4.92 -5.10 -13.95
C GLU A 70 5.17 -4.97 -12.45
N ALA A 71 5.81 -3.88 -12.02
CA ALA A 71 6.07 -3.64 -10.60
C ALA A 71 4.78 -3.45 -9.81
N VAL A 72 3.85 -2.71 -10.39
CA VAL A 72 2.55 -2.45 -9.77
C VAL A 72 1.72 -3.72 -9.71
N GLN A 73 1.78 -4.55 -10.74
CA GLN A 73 1.09 -5.83 -10.78
C GLN A 73 1.60 -6.77 -9.67
N GLU A 74 2.90 -6.79 -9.45
CA GLU A 74 3.49 -7.60 -8.38
C GLU A 74 3.07 -7.10 -7.00
N PHE A 75 3.03 -5.80 -6.80
CA PHE A 75 2.49 -5.21 -5.58
C PHE A 75 1.04 -5.65 -5.36
N ASP A 76 0.21 -5.53 -6.39
CA ASP A 76 -1.20 -5.90 -6.33
C ASP A 76 -1.39 -7.36 -5.94
N ARG A 77 -0.60 -8.25 -6.55
CA ARG A 77 -0.66 -9.68 -6.28
C ARG A 77 -0.33 -9.97 -4.81
N LEU A 78 0.74 -9.38 -4.30
CA LEU A 78 1.18 -9.63 -2.93
C LEU A 78 0.26 -8.98 -1.89
N ALA A 79 -0.31 -7.82 -2.22
CA ALA A 79 -1.28 -7.17 -1.34
C ALA A 79 -2.55 -8.00 -1.17
N LYS A 80 -3.00 -8.65 -2.25
CA LYS A 80 -4.19 -9.51 -2.21
C LYS A 80 -4.03 -10.71 -1.30
N ILE A 81 -2.83 -11.26 -1.19
CA ILE A 81 -2.58 -12.44 -0.36
C ILE A 81 -2.13 -12.10 1.05
N SER A 82 -1.90 -10.84 1.35
CA SER A 82 -1.49 -10.41 2.69
C SER A 82 -2.70 -10.32 3.61
N GLU A 83 -2.62 -11.00 4.75
CA GLU A 83 -3.66 -10.96 5.76
C GLU A 83 -3.72 -9.61 6.48
N ASP A 84 -2.63 -8.85 6.44
CA ASP A 84 -2.52 -7.56 7.12
C ASP A 84 -3.05 -6.39 6.29
N ILE A 85 -3.26 -6.59 5.01
CA ILE A 85 -3.80 -5.58 4.11
C ILE A 85 -5.31 -5.77 3.97
N MET A 86 -6.07 -4.81 4.47
CA MET A 86 -7.53 -4.84 4.40
C MET A 86 -8.03 -4.49 3.01
N ARG A 87 -7.40 -3.51 2.39
CA ARG A 87 -7.79 -3.01 1.08
C ARG A 87 -6.62 -2.31 0.43
N HIS A 88 -6.54 -2.36 -0.88
CA HIS A 88 -5.55 -1.61 -1.64
C HIS A 88 -6.14 -1.10 -2.94
N MET A 89 -5.58 -0.02 -3.45
CA MET A 89 -6.01 0.59 -4.69
C MET A 89 -4.81 1.16 -5.41
N VAL A 90 -4.73 0.92 -6.70
CA VAL A 90 -3.70 1.49 -7.56
C VAL A 90 -4.38 2.36 -8.60
N THR A 91 -3.97 3.62 -8.66
CA THR A 91 -4.50 4.58 -9.62
C THR A 91 -3.37 5.07 -10.49
N ARG A 92 -3.53 4.97 -11.80
CA ARG A 92 -2.57 5.53 -12.75
C ARG A 92 -2.80 7.04 -12.85
N LYS A 93 -1.74 7.79 -12.61
CA LYS A 93 -1.78 9.24 -12.79
C LYS A 93 -1.41 9.57 -14.22
N GLU A 94 -2.22 10.39 -14.84
CA GLU A 94 -1.88 10.93 -16.15
C GLU A 94 -0.96 12.12 -15.98
N ALA A 95 0.01 12.20 -16.87
CA ALA A 95 0.96 13.31 -16.86
C ALA A 95 0.26 14.62 -17.26
#